data_2507c551cf272685b38e22a3ee76e843
#
_entry.id   2507c551cf272685b38e22a3ee76e843
#
_cell.length_a   1.000
_cell.length_b   1.000
_cell.length_c   1.000
_cell.angle_alpha   90.00
_cell.angle_beta   90.00
_cell.angle_gamma   90.00
#
_symmetry.space_group_name_H-M   'P 1'
#
loop_
_entity.id
_entity.type
_entity.pdbx_description
1 polymer ?
#
loop_
_entity_poly.entity_id
_entity_poly.type
_entity_poly.pdbx_seq_one_letter_code
_entity_poly.pdbx_strand_id
1 'polypeptide(L)'
;MIQAVADDEERGALGMHYTSVPNILKVLNPLFLDDLREKLSEAGDNLRKLLNLRNRIAKIRVFDPACGSGNFLVIAYKEMRAIEAVINQRRDEIDRRTDIPITNFRGIELRDFPAEIARLALIIAEYQCDLAYRGQKEALAEFLPLDAQNWITCGNALRLDWLSVCPPTGTG
;
A
#
# COMPACT_ATOMS: atom_id res chain seq x y z
N MET A 1 -9.87 -0.66 14.28
CA MET A 1 -10.53 -0.10 15.47
C MET A 1 -11.79 0.74 15.15
N ILE A 2 -11.84 1.52 14.09
CA ILE A 2 -13.04 2.31 13.67
C ILE A 2 -14.23 1.40 13.27
N GLN A 3 -13.97 0.21 12.77
CA GLN A 3 -15.01 -0.75 12.35
C GLN A 3 -15.74 -1.47 13.50
N ALA A 4 -15.23 -1.39 14.73
CA ALA A 4 -15.85 -2.01 15.90
C ALA A 4 -17.00 -1.18 16.49
N VAL A 5 -17.24 0.03 15.98
CA VAL A 5 -18.17 1.01 16.56
C VAL A 5 -19.47 1.17 15.74
N ALA A 6 -19.50 0.70 14.48
CA ALA A 6 -20.69 0.78 13.64
C ALA A 6 -21.48 -0.53 13.65
N ASP A 7 -22.80 -0.46 13.84
CA ASP A 7 -23.71 -1.60 13.76
C ASP A 7 -23.73 -2.22 12.35
N ASP A 8 -24.09 -3.52 12.24
CA ASP A 8 -24.07 -4.25 10.96
C ASP A 8 -24.98 -3.64 9.88
N GLU A 9 -26.08 -3.01 10.29
CA GLU A 9 -26.99 -2.28 9.38
C GLU A 9 -26.36 -0.97 8.89
N GLU A 10 -25.66 -0.23 9.75
CA GLU A 10 -24.94 0.98 9.38
C GLU A 10 -23.74 0.68 8.49
N ARG A 11 -23.03 -0.44 8.73
CA ARG A 11 -21.92 -0.90 7.87
C ARG A 11 -22.39 -1.22 6.46
N GLY A 12 -23.55 -1.87 6.31
CA GLY A 12 -24.16 -2.12 5.01
C GLY A 12 -24.58 -0.84 4.29
N ALA A 13 -25.18 0.12 5.02
CA ALA A 13 -25.61 1.41 4.49
C ALA A 13 -24.41 2.30 4.08
N LEU A 14 -23.28 2.22 4.80
CA LEU A 14 -22.05 2.95 4.52
C LEU A 14 -21.18 2.26 3.46
N GLY A 15 -21.53 1.05 3.00
CA GLY A 15 -20.74 0.28 2.03
C GLY A 15 -19.39 -0.19 2.61
N MET A 16 -19.26 -0.26 3.93
CA MET A 16 -18.06 -0.68 4.64
C MET A 16 -18.03 -2.21 4.76
N HIS A 17 -17.80 -2.90 3.65
CA HIS A 17 -17.58 -4.35 3.67
C HIS A 17 -16.14 -4.64 4.13
N TYR A 18 -16.01 -5.20 5.33
CA TYR A 18 -14.72 -5.62 5.85
C TYR A 18 -14.30 -6.96 5.25
N THR A 19 -13.21 -6.95 4.51
CA THR A 19 -12.54 -8.18 4.09
C THR A 19 -11.40 -8.47 5.06
N SER A 20 -11.39 -9.65 5.68
CA SER A 20 -10.35 -10.03 6.64
C SER A 20 -8.97 -10.11 5.99
N VAL A 21 -7.91 -9.82 6.75
CA VAL A 21 -6.52 -9.88 6.27
C VAL A 21 -6.18 -11.22 5.58
N PRO A 22 -6.54 -12.40 6.14
CA PRO A 22 -6.28 -13.67 5.47
C PRO A 22 -6.96 -13.79 4.09
N ASN A 23 -8.17 -13.25 3.92
CA ASN A 23 -8.86 -13.27 2.63
C ASN A 23 -8.23 -12.31 1.62
N ILE A 24 -7.78 -11.15 2.07
CA ILE A 24 -7.00 -10.21 1.24
C ILE A 24 -5.70 -10.88 0.76
N LEU A 25 -4.97 -11.54 1.64
CA LEU A 25 -3.72 -12.22 1.29
C LEU A 25 -3.94 -13.40 0.32
N LYS A 26 -5.09 -14.10 0.37
CA LYS A 26 -5.43 -15.12 -0.65
C LYS A 26 -5.49 -14.54 -2.07
N VAL A 27 -5.77 -13.26 -2.22
CA VAL A 27 -5.77 -12.56 -3.51
C VAL A 27 -4.37 -11.99 -3.81
N LEU A 28 -3.77 -11.28 -2.88
CA LEU A 28 -2.51 -10.57 -3.10
C LEU A 28 -1.31 -11.52 -3.27
N ASN A 29 -1.30 -12.64 -2.54
CA ASN A 29 -0.19 -13.60 -2.60
C ASN A 29 0.02 -14.14 -4.02
N PRO A 30 -0.94 -14.81 -4.67
CA PRO A 30 -0.75 -15.34 -6.01
C PRO A 30 -0.65 -14.24 -7.07
N LEU A 31 -1.16 -13.03 -6.79
CA LEU A 31 -1.15 -11.94 -7.75
C LEU A 31 0.28 -11.39 -7.97
N PHE A 32 1.04 -11.16 -6.90
CA PHE A 32 2.40 -10.62 -6.99
C PHE A 32 3.29 -10.84 -5.75
N LEU A 33 2.74 -11.04 -4.55
CA LEU A 33 3.55 -11.09 -3.33
C LEU A 33 4.42 -12.35 -3.27
N ASP A 34 3.93 -13.49 -3.74
CA ASP A 34 4.67 -14.75 -3.73
C ASP A 34 5.88 -14.68 -4.67
N ASP A 35 5.73 -14.09 -5.87
CA ASP A 35 6.84 -13.83 -6.79
C ASP A 35 7.92 -12.92 -6.15
N LEU A 36 7.50 -11.88 -5.44
CA LEU A 36 8.44 -10.99 -4.76
C LEU A 36 9.20 -11.70 -3.62
N ARG A 37 8.52 -12.54 -2.84
CA ARG A 37 9.13 -13.31 -1.75
C ARG A 37 10.08 -14.38 -2.29
N GLU A 38 9.71 -15.05 -3.39
CA GLU A 38 10.58 -16.01 -4.08
C GLU A 38 11.87 -15.33 -4.56
N LYS A 39 11.75 -14.17 -5.23
CA LYS A 39 12.91 -13.40 -5.67
C LYS A 39 13.78 -12.88 -4.52
N LEU A 40 13.18 -12.53 -3.39
CA LEU A 40 13.90 -12.18 -2.17
C LEU A 40 14.69 -13.38 -1.63
N SER A 41 14.11 -14.58 -1.67
CA SER A 41 14.78 -15.83 -1.27
C SER A 41 15.93 -16.17 -2.21
N GLU A 42 15.71 -16.08 -3.53
CA GLU A 42 16.74 -16.34 -4.56
C GLU A 42 17.89 -15.32 -4.54
N ALA A 43 17.61 -14.09 -4.08
CA ALA A 43 18.65 -13.07 -3.97
C ALA A 43 19.64 -13.39 -2.85
N GLY A 44 19.21 -14.07 -1.77
CA GLY A 44 20.05 -14.33 -0.60
C GLY A 44 20.70 -13.04 -0.10
N ASP A 45 22.03 -13.06 0.00
CA ASP A 45 22.83 -11.89 0.43
C ASP A 45 23.50 -11.17 -0.77
N ASN A 46 23.08 -11.46 -1.99
CA ASN A 46 23.61 -10.79 -3.18
C ASN A 46 23.11 -9.34 -3.26
N LEU A 47 23.97 -8.39 -2.93
CA LEU A 47 23.64 -6.97 -2.83
C LEU A 47 23.06 -6.38 -4.14
N ARG A 48 23.53 -6.86 -5.31
CA ARG A 48 23.05 -6.40 -6.61
C ARG A 48 21.64 -6.92 -6.90
N LYS A 49 21.38 -8.21 -6.62
CA LYS A 49 20.04 -8.80 -6.80
C LYS A 49 19.02 -8.12 -5.85
N LEU A 50 19.42 -7.89 -4.59
CA LEU A 50 18.60 -7.18 -3.61
C LEU A 50 18.28 -5.75 -4.07
N LEU A 51 19.25 -5.02 -4.59
CA LEU A 51 19.01 -3.67 -5.14
C LEU A 51 18.05 -3.69 -6.32
N ASN A 52 18.23 -4.63 -7.25
CA ASN A 52 17.34 -4.77 -8.40
C ASN A 52 15.91 -5.09 -7.98
N LEU A 53 15.74 -5.96 -6.96
CA LEU A 53 14.43 -6.28 -6.42
C LEU A 53 13.78 -5.06 -5.77
N ARG A 54 14.53 -4.29 -4.96
CA ARG A 54 14.03 -3.05 -4.37
C ARG A 54 13.58 -2.04 -5.42
N ASN A 55 14.38 -1.82 -6.45
CA ASN A 55 14.04 -0.92 -7.56
C ASN A 55 12.80 -1.40 -8.33
N ARG A 56 12.59 -2.71 -8.45
CA ARG A 56 11.38 -3.27 -9.04
C ARG A 56 10.15 -3.02 -8.16
N ILE A 57 10.26 -3.29 -6.86
CA ILE A 57 9.16 -3.08 -5.90
C ILE A 57 8.72 -1.62 -5.89
N ALA A 58 9.66 -0.68 -5.90
CA ALA A 58 9.39 0.76 -5.92
C ALA A 58 8.57 1.23 -7.14
N LYS A 59 8.56 0.46 -8.23
CA LYS A 59 7.81 0.77 -9.47
C LYS A 59 6.44 0.10 -9.54
N ILE A 60 6.13 -0.84 -8.64
CA ILE A 60 4.85 -1.54 -8.65
C ILE A 60 3.74 -0.55 -8.27
N ARG A 61 2.68 -0.52 -9.08
CA ARG A 61 1.44 0.18 -8.77
C ARG A 61 0.36 -0.84 -8.44
N VAL A 62 -0.32 -0.60 -7.34
CA VAL A 62 -1.49 -1.39 -6.91
C VAL A 62 -2.72 -0.54 -7.14
N PHE A 63 -3.68 -1.07 -7.88
CA PHE A 63 -4.91 -0.37 -8.23
C PHE A 63 -6.13 -1.19 -7.83
N ASP A 64 -7.03 -0.57 -7.07
CA ASP A 64 -8.30 -1.15 -6.66
C ASP A 64 -9.45 -0.22 -7.10
N PRO A 65 -10.23 -0.60 -8.13
CA PRO A 65 -11.32 0.24 -8.65
C PRO A 65 -12.57 0.28 -7.76
N ALA A 66 -12.58 -0.44 -6.64
CA ALA A 66 -13.67 -0.48 -5.67
C ALA A 66 -13.09 -0.55 -4.26
N CYS A 67 -12.17 0.38 -3.93
CA CYS A 67 -11.28 0.22 -2.78
C CYS A 67 -11.97 0.35 -1.41
N GLY A 68 -13.19 0.89 -1.34
CA GLY A 68 -13.87 1.11 -0.07
C GLY A 68 -13.01 1.96 0.86
N SER A 69 -12.81 1.49 2.09
CA SER A 69 -11.90 2.11 3.08
C SER A 69 -10.41 1.77 2.87
N GLY A 70 -10.03 1.16 1.76
CA GLY A 70 -8.65 0.95 1.36
C GLY A 70 -7.95 -0.29 1.94
N ASN A 71 -8.68 -1.26 2.47
CA ASN A 71 -8.09 -2.42 3.14
C ASN A 71 -7.11 -3.21 2.26
N PHE A 72 -7.46 -3.49 0.98
CA PHE A 72 -6.55 -4.15 0.04
C PHE A 72 -5.27 -3.36 -0.19
N LEU A 73 -5.41 -2.05 -0.40
CA LEU A 73 -4.27 -1.15 -0.65
C LEU A 73 -3.34 -1.08 0.57
N VAL A 74 -3.91 -0.95 1.77
CA VAL A 74 -3.15 -0.90 3.03
C VAL A 74 -2.37 -2.20 3.27
N ILE A 75 -3.00 -3.36 3.08
CA ILE A 75 -2.33 -4.65 3.28
C ILE A 75 -1.25 -4.85 2.21
N ALA A 76 -1.53 -4.53 0.94
CA ALA A 76 -0.53 -4.59 -0.12
C ALA A 76 0.68 -3.70 0.20
N TYR A 77 0.45 -2.46 0.65
CA TYR A 77 1.51 -1.54 1.07
C TYR A 77 2.37 -2.14 2.18
N LYS A 78 1.74 -2.61 3.27
CA LYS A 78 2.45 -3.17 4.43
C LYS A 78 3.29 -4.40 4.06
N GLU A 79 2.77 -5.30 3.23
CA GLU A 79 3.50 -6.49 2.78
C GLU A 79 4.71 -6.12 1.90
N MET A 80 4.56 -5.14 1.00
CA MET A 80 5.67 -4.65 0.18
C MET A 80 6.73 -3.96 1.05
N ARG A 81 6.34 -3.17 2.05
CA ARG A 81 7.25 -2.54 3.02
C ARG A 81 7.98 -3.57 3.88
N ALA A 82 7.34 -4.68 4.24
CA ALA A 82 8.00 -5.78 4.95
C ALA A 82 9.10 -6.42 4.09
N ILE A 83 8.86 -6.63 2.80
CA ILE A 83 9.88 -7.14 1.88
C ILE A 83 11.03 -6.14 1.73
N GLU A 84 10.73 -4.84 1.55
CA GLU A 84 11.73 -3.77 1.47
C GLU A 84 12.60 -3.71 2.74
N ALA A 85 12.00 -3.85 3.93
CA ALA A 85 12.72 -3.85 5.20
C ALA A 85 13.75 -4.99 5.29
N VAL A 86 13.40 -6.19 4.83
CA VAL A 86 14.34 -7.33 4.76
C VAL A 86 15.48 -7.03 3.78
N ILE A 87 15.18 -6.42 2.62
CA ILE A 87 16.20 -6.02 1.65
C ILE A 87 17.16 -5.00 2.28
N ASN A 88 16.63 -3.97 2.93
CA ASN A 88 17.44 -2.92 3.56
C ASN A 88 18.29 -3.49 4.70
N GLN A 89 17.76 -4.40 5.50
CA GLN A 89 18.51 -5.11 6.54
C GLN A 89 19.70 -5.91 5.96
N ARG A 90 19.47 -6.70 4.90
CA ARG A 90 20.53 -7.50 4.26
C ARG A 90 21.57 -6.64 3.54
N ARG A 91 21.23 -5.40 3.21
CA ARG A 91 22.11 -4.43 2.57
C ARG A 91 22.82 -3.50 3.55
N ASP A 92 22.55 -3.63 4.86
CA ASP A 92 23.05 -2.72 5.91
C ASP A 92 22.60 -1.26 5.69
N GLU A 93 21.36 -1.09 5.24
CA GLU A 93 20.73 0.21 4.94
C GLU A 93 19.44 0.41 5.77
N ILE A 94 19.44 0.06 7.07
CA ILE A 94 18.25 -0.01 7.92
C ILE A 94 17.53 1.35 8.04
N ASP A 95 18.29 2.45 8.16
CA ASP A 95 17.74 3.80 8.32
C ASP A 95 17.28 4.44 6.99
N ARG A 96 17.39 3.69 5.89
CA ARG A 96 17.03 4.20 4.58
C ARG A 96 15.55 4.53 4.50
N ARG A 97 15.22 5.70 3.94
CA ARG A 97 13.85 6.05 3.56
C ARG A 97 13.31 5.04 2.55
N THR A 98 12.02 4.77 2.65
CA THR A 98 11.36 3.89 1.68
C THR A 98 11.44 4.43 0.25
N ASP A 99 11.65 3.52 -0.69
CA ASP A 99 11.53 3.81 -2.12
C ASP A 99 10.11 3.53 -2.65
N ILE A 100 9.18 3.07 -1.79
CA ILE A 100 7.79 2.73 -2.14
C ILE A 100 6.87 3.88 -1.77
N PRO A 101 6.47 4.75 -2.71
CA PRO A 101 5.58 5.86 -2.40
C PRO A 101 4.14 5.38 -2.22
N ILE A 102 3.41 5.91 -1.24
CA ILE A 102 1.97 5.60 -1.08
C ILE A 102 1.14 5.99 -2.30
N THR A 103 1.60 6.94 -3.10
CA THR A 103 0.96 7.36 -4.35
C THR A 103 0.92 6.28 -5.44
N ASN A 104 1.68 5.19 -5.28
CA ASN A 104 1.57 4.00 -6.11
C ASN A 104 0.37 3.11 -5.76
N PHE A 105 -0.30 3.37 -4.63
CA PHE A 105 -1.49 2.64 -4.18
C PHE A 105 -2.72 3.47 -4.49
N ARG A 106 -3.35 3.16 -5.62
CA ARG A 106 -4.41 3.96 -6.21
C ARG A 106 -5.75 3.26 -6.11
N GLY A 107 -6.80 4.01 -5.86
CA GLY A 107 -8.15 3.46 -5.74
C GLY A 107 -9.21 4.37 -6.30
N ILE A 108 -10.35 3.77 -6.62
CA ILE A 108 -11.60 4.46 -6.89
C ILE A 108 -12.62 4.03 -5.85
N GLU A 109 -13.30 4.98 -5.26
CA GLU A 109 -14.41 4.74 -4.36
C GLU A 109 -15.58 5.66 -4.72
N LEU A 110 -16.79 5.12 -4.75
CA LEU A 110 -17.99 5.85 -5.16
C LEU A 110 -18.37 6.97 -4.19
N ARG A 111 -18.10 6.77 -2.90
CA ARG A 111 -18.53 7.65 -1.82
C ARG A 111 -17.35 8.45 -1.26
N ASP A 112 -17.56 9.72 -0.95
CA ASP A 112 -16.52 10.61 -0.41
C ASP A 112 -15.95 10.10 0.91
N PHE A 113 -16.80 9.73 1.87
CA PHE A 113 -16.34 9.39 3.21
C PHE A 113 -15.41 8.14 3.23
N PRO A 114 -15.76 6.99 2.62
CA PRO A 114 -14.81 5.87 2.52
C PRO A 114 -13.54 6.21 1.75
N ALA A 115 -13.60 7.06 0.72
CA ALA A 115 -12.42 7.51 -0.01
C ALA A 115 -11.43 8.28 0.89
N GLU A 116 -11.94 9.18 1.74
CA GLU A 116 -11.12 9.90 2.73
C GLU A 116 -10.54 8.94 3.78
N ILE A 117 -11.32 7.94 4.23
CA ILE A 117 -10.83 6.90 5.14
C ILE A 117 -9.69 6.10 4.48
N ALA A 118 -9.81 5.76 3.20
CA ALA A 118 -8.76 5.03 2.47
C ALA A 118 -7.45 5.84 2.39
N ARG A 119 -7.52 7.14 2.11
CA ARG A 119 -6.35 8.03 2.12
C ARG A 119 -5.69 8.07 3.49
N LEU A 120 -6.48 8.32 4.53
CA LEU A 120 -5.97 8.38 5.90
C LEU A 120 -5.36 7.04 6.33
N ALA A 121 -5.99 5.92 5.97
CA ALA A 121 -5.50 4.59 6.28
C ALA A 121 -4.13 4.30 5.64
N LEU A 122 -3.89 4.75 4.40
CA LEU A 122 -2.59 4.62 3.73
C LEU A 122 -1.52 5.49 4.42
N ILE A 123 -1.82 6.73 4.78
CA ILE A 123 -0.91 7.62 5.51
C ILE A 123 -0.54 7.02 6.87
N ILE A 124 -1.53 6.48 7.60
CA ILE A 124 -1.29 5.80 8.89
C ILE A 124 -0.43 4.55 8.67
N ALA A 125 -0.66 3.78 7.60
CA ALA A 125 0.13 2.59 7.30
C ALA A 125 1.59 2.95 6.99
N GLU A 126 1.85 4.03 6.26
CA GLU A 126 3.20 4.55 6.00
C GLU A 126 3.90 4.89 7.31
N TYR A 127 3.27 5.70 8.17
CA TYR A 127 3.81 6.04 9.48
C TYR A 127 4.09 4.80 10.35
N GLN A 128 3.17 3.83 10.38
CA GLN A 128 3.36 2.59 11.13
C GLN A 128 4.53 1.76 10.61
N CYS A 129 4.74 1.70 9.30
CA CYS A 129 5.88 1.01 8.72
C CYS A 129 7.19 1.73 9.02
N ASP A 130 7.22 3.05 8.92
CA ASP A 130 8.42 3.84 9.27
C ASP A 130 8.76 3.70 10.75
N LEU A 131 7.77 3.74 11.63
CA LEU A 131 7.94 3.49 13.06
C LEU A 131 8.52 2.09 13.34
N ALA A 132 8.00 1.08 12.65
CA ALA A 132 8.41 -0.31 12.88
C ALA A 132 9.81 -0.63 12.33
N TYR A 133 10.19 -0.04 11.19
CA TYR A 133 11.41 -0.41 10.47
C TYR A 133 12.57 0.59 10.63
N ARG A 134 12.29 1.85 10.97
CA ARG A 134 13.28 2.93 11.07
C ARG A 134 13.32 3.60 12.44
N GLY A 135 12.25 3.47 13.23
CA GLY A 135 12.15 4.05 14.56
C GLY A 135 11.35 5.34 14.62
N GLN A 136 11.08 5.79 15.84
CA GLN A 136 10.15 6.91 16.11
C GLN A 136 10.64 8.26 15.58
N LYS A 137 11.95 8.52 15.65
CA LYS A 137 12.54 9.81 15.26
C LYS A 137 12.35 10.05 13.76
N GLU A 138 12.72 9.06 12.96
CA GLU A 138 12.64 9.07 11.50
C GLU A 138 11.18 9.09 11.04
N ALA A 139 10.30 8.30 11.66
CA ALA A 139 8.87 8.26 11.37
C ALA A 139 8.21 9.63 11.58
N LEU A 140 8.49 10.31 12.70
CA LEU A 140 7.95 11.63 12.99
C LEU A 140 8.48 12.73 12.07
N ALA A 141 9.76 12.66 11.67
CA ALA A 141 10.38 13.65 10.79
C ALA A 141 9.77 13.64 9.38
N GLU A 142 9.28 12.48 8.92
CA GLU A 142 8.72 12.32 7.57
C GLU A 142 7.19 12.38 7.52
N PHE A 143 6.52 12.27 8.67
CA PHE A 143 5.06 12.31 8.75
C PHE A 143 4.45 13.67 8.36
N LEU A 144 5.21 14.74 8.42
CA LEU A 144 4.80 16.09 8.05
C LEU A 144 5.75 16.69 7.00
N PRO A 145 5.24 17.29 5.90
CA PRO A 145 3.86 17.66 5.62
C PRO A 145 3.04 16.53 4.98
N LEU A 146 1.76 16.45 5.33
CA LEU A 146 0.78 15.62 4.62
C LEU A 146 0.63 16.17 3.21
N ASP A 147 1.25 15.53 2.23
CA ASP A 147 1.14 15.97 0.85
C ASP A 147 -0.27 15.67 0.32
N ALA A 148 -0.94 16.68 -0.23
CA ALA A 148 -2.34 16.62 -0.66
C ALA A 148 -2.53 15.89 -2.02
N GLN A 149 -1.63 14.97 -2.40
CA GLN A 149 -1.74 14.23 -3.65
C GLN A 149 -2.97 13.30 -3.64
N ASN A 150 -3.77 13.39 -4.69
CA ASN A 150 -5.02 12.65 -4.79
C ASN A 150 -4.83 11.30 -5.50
N TRP A 151 -4.41 10.27 -4.75
CA TRP A 151 -4.24 8.88 -5.26
C TRP A 151 -5.46 7.98 -5.02
N ILE A 152 -6.43 8.43 -4.21
CA ILE A 152 -7.75 7.80 -4.09
C ILE A 152 -8.75 8.74 -4.73
N THR A 153 -9.39 8.29 -5.79
CA THR A 153 -10.35 9.09 -6.56
C THR A 153 -11.77 8.78 -6.11
N CYS A 154 -12.52 9.81 -5.72
CA CYS A 154 -13.96 9.66 -5.50
C CYS A 154 -14.69 9.69 -6.84
N GLY A 155 -15.48 8.64 -7.13
CA GLY A 155 -16.25 8.58 -8.36
C GLY A 155 -16.74 7.17 -8.71
N ASN A 156 -17.52 7.10 -9.78
CA ASN A 156 -18.03 5.83 -10.28
C ASN A 156 -16.99 5.18 -11.22
N ALA A 157 -16.41 4.06 -10.77
CA ALA A 157 -15.39 3.32 -11.52
C ALA A 157 -15.84 2.88 -12.92
N LEU A 158 -17.15 2.65 -13.14
CA LEU A 158 -17.69 2.29 -14.45
C LEU A 158 -17.77 3.47 -15.43
N ARG A 159 -17.55 4.70 -14.95
CA ARG A 159 -17.62 5.94 -15.75
C ARG A 159 -16.28 6.67 -15.85
N LEU A 160 -15.29 6.28 -15.04
CA LEU A 160 -13.96 6.88 -15.04
C LEU A 160 -13.03 6.12 -15.99
N ASP A 161 -12.12 6.85 -16.62
CA ASP A 161 -11.01 6.24 -17.34
C ASP A 161 -9.95 5.76 -16.35
N TRP A 162 -9.80 4.45 -16.20
CA TRP A 162 -8.87 3.84 -15.28
C TRP A 162 -7.40 4.15 -15.60
N LEU A 163 -7.08 4.34 -16.88
CA LEU A 163 -5.72 4.70 -17.29
C LEU A 163 -5.36 6.13 -16.88
N SER A 164 -6.34 7.03 -16.76
CA SER A 164 -6.11 8.36 -16.22
C SER A 164 -5.91 8.36 -14.71
N VAL A 165 -6.59 7.46 -13.97
CA VAL A 165 -6.46 7.32 -12.52
C VAL A 165 -5.16 6.59 -12.15
N CYS A 166 -4.84 5.52 -12.84
CA CYS A 166 -3.64 4.72 -12.63
C CYS A 166 -2.95 4.42 -13.95
N PRO A 167 -2.19 5.38 -14.50
CA PRO A 167 -1.45 5.16 -15.74
C PRO A 167 -0.42 4.03 -15.53
N PRO A 168 -0.17 3.18 -16.55
CA PRO A 168 0.84 2.16 -16.47
C PRO A 168 2.22 2.80 -16.22
N THR A 169 3.06 2.13 -15.44
CA THR A 169 4.48 2.50 -15.35
C THR A 169 5.11 2.21 -16.71
N GLY A 170 5.66 3.23 -17.34
CA GLY A 170 6.28 3.08 -18.66
C GLY A 170 7.25 1.90 -18.67
N THR A 171 7.12 1.03 -19.65
CA THR A 171 8.15 0.07 -20.03
C THR A 171 9.32 0.86 -20.59
N GLY A 172 10.30 1.14 -19.72
CA GLY A 172 11.60 1.64 -20.14
C GLY A 172 12.56 0.50 -20.26
#